data_5d8563d3857cd8143e242bbf65a94b08
#
_entry.id   5d8563d3857cd8143e242bbf65a94b08
#
_cell.length_a   1.000
_cell.length_b   1.000
_cell.length_c   1.000
_cell.angle_alpha   90.00
_cell.angle_beta   90.00
_cell.angle_gamma   90.00
#
_symmetry.space_group_name_H-M   'P 1'
#
loop_
_entity.id
_entity.type
_entity.pdbx_description
1 polymer ?
#
loop_
_entity_poly.entity_id
_entity_poly.type
_entity_poly.pdbx_seq_one_letter_code
_entity_poly.pdbx_strand_id
1 'polypeptide(L)'
;MLKPFFLTENLECGCDEAGRGCLAGPVTASSVILPLHFNNSLLNDSKKLTEKTREKLRIVIENEAITYSVTHIEPLEIDEINILNASIKAMQECVVKLNPKPSAVIIDGNAPFIPKRGIIKKGIKIFTEEEIRFLSTLPNASIIKGDEKYLSIAAASVLAKTYRDEYMNRIHEEFPMYNWKKNKGYPTQEHREAIKKYGVTKYHRMSFRLLPEQLSLDL
;
A
#
# COMPACT_ATOMS: atom_id res chain seq x y z
N MET A 1 -21.28 7.64 7.48
CA MET A 1 -20.74 8.34 6.28
C MET A 1 -19.29 8.71 6.57
N LEU A 2 -18.39 8.49 5.62
CA LEU A 2 -16.99 8.87 5.75
C LEU A 2 -16.85 10.39 5.76
N LYS A 3 -15.87 10.89 6.55
CA LYS A 3 -15.55 12.32 6.62
C LYS A 3 -14.69 12.73 5.42
N PRO A 4 -14.84 13.96 4.89
CA PRO A 4 -14.05 14.39 3.74
C PRO A 4 -12.59 14.70 4.08
N PHE A 5 -12.30 15.22 5.28
CA PHE A 5 -10.95 15.61 5.73
C PHE A 5 -10.80 15.51 7.25
N PHE A 6 -9.57 15.56 7.74
CA PHE A 6 -9.20 15.52 9.17
C PHE A 6 -8.38 16.74 9.62
N LEU A 7 -7.29 17.05 8.91
CA LEU A 7 -6.36 18.13 9.26
C LEU A 7 -6.70 19.43 8.54
N THR A 8 -7.11 19.37 7.29
CA THR A 8 -7.34 20.54 6.45
C THR A 8 -8.28 20.26 5.28
N GLU A 9 -9.04 21.26 4.88
CA GLU A 9 -9.87 21.23 3.66
C GLU A 9 -9.04 21.40 2.37
N ASN A 10 -7.79 21.89 2.50
CA ASN A 10 -6.94 22.19 1.36
C ASN A 10 -6.02 21.01 1.05
N LEU A 11 -6.26 20.33 -0.07
CA LEU A 11 -5.36 19.31 -0.62
C LEU A 11 -4.86 18.29 0.41
N GLU A 12 -5.75 17.83 1.31
CA GLU A 12 -5.41 16.74 2.22
C GLU A 12 -5.29 15.43 1.46
N CYS A 13 -4.17 14.73 1.64
CA CYS A 13 -3.90 13.44 1.03
C CYS A 13 -4.23 12.32 2.00
N GLY A 14 -5.00 11.32 1.57
CA GLY A 14 -5.17 10.05 2.27
C GLY A 14 -4.24 8.98 1.71
N CYS A 15 -3.61 8.18 2.58
CA CYS A 15 -2.73 7.08 2.20
C CYS A 15 -3.16 5.76 2.85
N ASP A 16 -3.01 4.67 2.10
CA ASP A 16 -3.18 3.30 2.61
C ASP A 16 -2.25 2.34 1.85
N GLU A 17 -2.04 1.14 2.38
CA GLU A 17 -1.25 0.10 1.75
C GLU A 17 -1.96 -1.25 1.70
N ALA A 18 -1.55 -2.09 0.76
CA ALA A 18 -2.00 -3.47 0.59
C ALA A 18 -0.82 -4.45 0.52
N GLY A 19 -1.03 -5.66 1.03
CA GLY A 19 -0.08 -6.75 0.86
C GLY A 19 0.99 -6.87 1.93
N ARG A 20 0.88 -6.27 3.10
CA ARG A 20 1.88 -6.39 4.19
C ARG A 20 2.12 -7.82 4.65
N GLY A 21 1.07 -8.59 4.88
CA GLY A 21 1.14 -9.97 5.40
C GLY A 21 1.37 -11.05 4.34
N CYS A 22 1.67 -10.70 3.10
CA CYS A 22 1.84 -11.66 2.02
C CYS A 22 3.24 -12.24 1.98
N LEU A 23 3.38 -13.53 1.60
CA LEU A 23 4.66 -14.21 1.42
C LEU A 23 5.30 -13.88 0.08
N ALA A 24 4.50 -13.41 -0.89
CA ALA A 24 4.96 -13.07 -2.23
C ALA A 24 4.33 -11.78 -2.75
N GLY A 25 5.02 -11.15 -3.71
CA GLY A 25 4.63 -9.91 -4.34
C GLY A 25 4.96 -8.67 -3.51
N PRO A 26 4.75 -7.48 -4.07
CA PRO A 26 5.11 -6.22 -3.45
C PRO A 26 4.21 -5.86 -2.26
N VAL A 27 4.66 -4.95 -1.41
CA VAL A 27 3.75 -4.05 -0.70
C VAL A 27 3.42 -2.89 -1.62
N THR A 28 2.13 -2.59 -1.73
CA THR A 28 1.62 -1.54 -2.64
C THR A 28 0.95 -0.47 -1.81
N ALA A 29 1.42 0.77 -1.91
CA ALA A 29 0.76 1.92 -1.32
C ALA A 29 0.09 2.77 -2.39
N SER A 30 -0.90 3.53 -1.96
CA SER A 30 -1.53 4.58 -2.75
C SER A 30 -1.72 5.83 -1.92
N SER A 31 -1.72 6.97 -2.60
CA SER A 31 -2.01 8.29 -2.05
C SER A 31 -3.02 9.01 -2.94
N VAL A 32 -4.06 9.59 -2.35
CA VAL A 32 -5.18 10.19 -3.08
C VAL A 32 -5.55 11.55 -2.46
N ILE A 33 -5.69 12.57 -3.30
CA ILE A 33 -6.32 13.85 -2.96
C ILE A 33 -7.67 13.92 -3.68
N LEU A 34 -8.75 14.01 -2.92
CA LEU A 34 -10.10 14.13 -3.46
C LEU A 34 -10.59 15.59 -3.45
N PRO A 35 -11.47 15.96 -4.39
CA PRO A 35 -12.13 17.27 -4.32
C PRO A 35 -13.10 17.32 -3.13
N LEU A 36 -13.32 18.51 -2.55
CA LEU A 36 -14.16 18.70 -1.36
C LEU A 36 -15.60 18.18 -1.51
N HIS A 37 -16.13 18.21 -2.70
CA HIS A 37 -17.49 17.74 -3.01
C HIS A 37 -17.55 16.27 -3.41
N PHE A 38 -16.42 15.56 -3.39
CA PHE A 38 -16.40 14.13 -3.70
C PHE A 38 -17.32 13.36 -2.73
N ASN A 39 -18.22 12.60 -3.29
CA ASN A 39 -19.15 11.77 -2.52
C ASN A 39 -19.45 10.50 -3.30
N ASN A 40 -19.15 9.35 -2.68
CA ASN A 40 -19.49 8.06 -3.26
C ASN A 40 -19.95 7.09 -2.17
N SER A 41 -21.22 6.71 -2.22
CA SER A 41 -21.84 5.84 -1.20
C SER A 41 -21.19 4.45 -1.12
N LEU A 42 -20.61 3.95 -2.21
CA LEU A 42 -19.94 2.64 -2.24
C LEU A 42 -18.62 2.64 -1.47
N LEU A 43 -17.95 3.79 -1.32
CA LEU A 43 -16.71 3.89 -0.52
C LEU A 43 -16.94 3.69 0.97
N ASN A 44 -18.15 3.90 1.47
CA ASN A 44 -18.48 3.81 2.90
C ASN A 44 -18.27 2.42 3.53
N ASP A 45 -17.99 1.38 2.74
CA ASP A 45 -17.82 0.01 3.24
C ASP A 45 -16.68 -0.72 2.48
N SER A 46 -15.52 -0.12 2.42
CA SER A 46 -14.37 -0.61 1.63
C SER A 46 -13.98 -2.06 1.95
N LYS A 47 -14.15 -2.51 3.20
CA LYS A 47 -13.83 -3.89 3.63
C LYS A 47 -14.81 -4.95 3.12
N LYS A 48 -16.05 -4.56 2.83
CA LYS A 48 -17.09 -5.47 2.31
C LYS A 48 -17.20 -5.42 0.78
N LEU A 49 -16.40 -4.59 0.12
CA LEU A 49 -16.43 -4.49 -1.34
C LEU A 49 -15.95 -5.78 -2.01
N THR A 50 -16.75 -6.27 -2.95
CA THR A 50 -16.32 -7.34 -3.85
C THR A 50 -15.20 -6.83 -4.77
N GLU A 51 -14.39 -7.75 -5.32
CA GLU A 51 -13.36 -7.39 -6.31
C GLU A 51 -13.96 -6.55 -7.46
N LYS A 52 -15.09 -7.00 -8.03
CA LYS A 52 -15.80 -6.29 -9.09
C LYS A 52 -16.24 -4.87 -8.71
N THR A 53 -16.64 -4.66 -7.46
CA THR A 53 -17.04 -3.33 -6.97
C THR A 53 -15.81 -2.44 -6.77
N ARG A 54 -14.69 -3.00 -6.27
CA ARG A 54 -13.43 -2.26 -6.16
C ARG A 54 -12.91 -1.79 -7.51
N GLU A 55 -12.98 -2.64 -8.55
CA GLU A 55 -12.58 -2.27 -9.92
C GLU A 55 -13.43 -1.11 -10.48
N LYS A 56 -14.73 -1.11 -10.24
CA LYS A 56 -15.58 0.02 -10.63
C LYS A 56 -15.23 1.30 -9.88
N LEU A 57 -14.98 1.20 -8.56
CA LEU A 57 -14.57 2.34 -7.75
C LEU A 57 -13.20 2.87 -8.14
N ARG A 58 -12.26 2.02 -8.53
CA ARG A 58 -10.97 2.42 -9.07
C ARG A 58 -11.15 3.42 -10.21
N ILE A 59 -11.96 3.08 -11.19
CA ILE A 59 -12.24 3.96 -12.35
C ILE A 59 -12.82 5.31 -11.91
N VAL A 60 -13.75 5.31 -10.97
CA VAL A 60 -14.33 6.54 -10.43
C VAL A 60 -13.28 7.38 -9.72
N ILE A 61 -12.46 6.77 -8.84
CA ILE A 61 -11.42 7.48 -8.10
C ILE A 61 -10.37 8.06 -9.06
N GLU A 62 -9.92 7.28 -10.05
CA GLU A 62 -8.94 7.73 -11.05
C GLU A 62 -9.43 8.92 -11.87
N ASN A 63 -10.73 8.98 -12.18
CA ASN A 63 -11.34 10.06 -12.96
C ASN A 63 -11.68 11.30 -12.14
N GLU A 64 -12.04 11.14 -10.87
CA GLU A 64 -12.57 12.23 -10.04
C GLU A 64 -11.56 12.79 -9.04
N ALA A 65 -10.47 12.06 -8.72
CA ALA A 65 -9.43 12.56 -7.83
C ALA A 65 -8.72 13.78 -8.44
N ILE A 66 -8.38 14.76 -7.59
CA ILE A 66 -7.52 15.88 -7.99
C ILE A 66 -6.17 15.34 -8.46
N THR A 67 -5.62 14.39 -7.70
CA THR A 67 -4.41 13.64 -8.06
C THR A 67 -4.34 12.35 -7.23
N TYR A 68 -3.71 11.35 -7.78
CA TYR A 68 -3.39 10.11 -7.06
C TYR A 68 -2.04 9.55 -7.53
N SER A 69 -1.48 8.67 -6.73
CA SER A 69 -0.32 7.89 -7.13
C SER A 69 -0.32 6.52 -6.47
N VAL A 70 0.36 5.58 -7.10
CA VAL A 70 0.55 4.22 -6.61
C VAL A 70 2.03 3.85 -6.69
N THR A 71 2.53 3.16 -5.68
CA THR A 71 3.91 2.67 -5.63
C THR A 71 3.95 1.23 -5.13
N HIS A 72 4.75 0.42 -5.80
CA HIS A 72 5.09 -0.93 -5.40
C HIS A 72 6.51 -0.94 -4.84
N ILE A 73 6.70 -1.51 -3.64
CA ILE A 73 8.03 -1.88 -3.13
C ILE A 73 8.16 -3.39 -3.27
N GLU A 74 9.16 -3.80 -4.02
CA GLU A 74 9.37 -5.19 -4.41
C GLU A 74 9.94 -6.06 -3.27
N PRO A 75 9.79 -7.40 -3.33
CA PRO A 75 10.27 -8.31 -2.29
C PRO A 75 11.72 -8.12 -1.88
N LEU A 76 12.63 -7.93 -2.82
CA LEU A 76 14.05 -7.70 -2.54
C LEU A 76 14.28 -6.50 -1.61
N GLU A 77 13.59 -5.39 -1.88
CA GLU A 77 13.68 -4.19 -1.05
C GLU A 77 12.97 -4.38 0.29
N ILE A 78 11.84 -5.12 0.34
CA ILE A 78 11.17 -5.48 1.60
C ILE A 78 12.11 -6.27 2.50
N ASP A 79 12.87 -7.21 1.94
CA ASP A 79 13.83 -8.04 2.69
C ASP A 79 15.00 -7.18 3.22
N GLU A 80 15.40 -6.14 2.50
CA GLU A 80 16.48 -5.23 2.93
C GLU A 80 16.06 -4.28 4.07
N ILE A 81 14.86 -3.68 3.96
CA ILE A 81 14.44 -2.59 4.87
C ILE A 81 13.34 -2.99 5.85
N ASN A 82 12.85 -4.19 5.81
CA ASN A 82 11.68 -4.80 6.45
C ASN A 82 10.33 -4.23 6.00
N ILE A 83 9.25 -4.98 6.28
CA ILE A 83 7.89 -4.66 5.78
C ILE A 83 7.31 -3.35 6.34
N LEU A 84 7.63 -3.00 7.59
CA LEU A 84 7.14 -1.74 8.17
C LEU A 84 7.75 -0.55 7.45
N ASN A 85 9.07 -0.54 7.28
CA ASN A 85 9.77 0.51 6.56
C ASN A 85 9.37 0.55 5.09
N ALA A 86 9.20 -0.61 4.45
CA ALA A 86 8.73 -0.70 3.07
C ALA A 86 7.33 -0.08 2.87
N SER A 87 6.38 -0.36 3.80
CA SER A 87 5.04 0.25 3.76
C SER A 87 5.10 1.77 3.88
N ILE A 88 5.85 2.28 4.86
CA ILE A 88 6.01 3.73 5.08
C ILE A 88 6.68 4.38 3.86
N LYS A 89 7.76 3.79 3.36
CA LYS A 89 8.49 4.29 2.20
C LYS A 89 7.60 4.33 0.96
N ALA A 90 6.80 3.28 0.71
CA ALA A 90 5.85 3.26 -0.40
C ALA A 90 4.86 4.43 -0.33
N MET A 91 4.30 4.72 0.86
CA MET A 91 3.43 5.89 1.05
C MET A 91 4.17 7.21 0.84
N GLN A 92 5.39 7.36 1.36
CA GLN A 92 6.23 8.55 1.16
C GLN A 92 6.52 8.78 -0.33
N GLU A 93 6.87 7.73 -1.07
CA GLU A 93 7.08 7.81 -2.51
C GLU A 93 5.81 8.19 -3.27
N CYS A 94 4.63 7.68 -2.85
CA CYS A 94 3.37 8.11 -3.42
C CYS A 94 3.15 9.61 -3.20
N VAL A 95 3.31 10.10 -1.97
CA VAL A 95 3.09 11.51 -1.62
C VAL A 95 4.00 12.43 -2.43
N VAL A 96 5.26 12.04 -2.62
CA VAL A 96 6.22 12.83 -3.44
C VAL A 96 5.81 12.90 -4.91
N LYS A 97 5.14 11.88 -5.44
CA LYS A 97 4.70 11.83 -6.85
C LYS A 97 3.46 12.68 -7.13
N LEU A 98 2.68 13.07 -6.11
CA LEU A 98 1.45 13.84 -6.31
C LEU A 98 1.72 15.22 -6.92
N ASN A 99 0.83 15.64 -7.81
CA ASN A 99 0.79 16.98 -8.40
C ASN A 99 -0.68 17.40 -8.62
N PRO A 100 -1.21 18.40 -7.91
CA PRO A 100 -0.50 19.27 -6.96
C PRO A 100 0.00 18.53 -5.70
N LYS A 101 1.00 19.14 -5.03
CA LYS A 101 1.51 18.62 -3.75
C LYS A 101 0.47 18.77 -2.65
N PRO A 102 0.35 17.80 -1.73
CA PRO A 102 -0.55 17.92 -0.59
C PRO A 102 -0.06 18.95 0.42
N SER A 103 -1.00 19.56 1.14
CA SER A 103 -0.75 20.45 2.28
C SER A 103 -0.74 19.68 3.62
N ALA A 104 -1.33 18.49 3.66
CA ALA A 104 -1.32 17.57 4.79
C ALA A 104 -1.51 16.13 4.33
N VAL A 105 -1.11 15.16 5.17
CA VAL A 105 -1.25 13.72 4.92
C VAL A 105 -1.93 13.03 6.10
N ILE A 106 -2.93 12.22 5.80
CA ILE A 106 -3.52 11.28 6.76
C ILE A 106 -3.28 9.85 6.26
N ILE A 107 -2.87 8.94 7.15
CA ILE A 107 -2.55 7.57 6.78
C ILE A 107 -3.39 6.56 7.57
N ASP A 108 -3.70 5.42 6.98
CA ASP A 108 -4.32 4.32 7.72
C ASP A 108 -3.34 3.69 8.72
N GLY A 109 -3.85 3.29 9.90
CA GLY A 109 -3.10 2.57 10.91
C GLY A 109 -2.52 3.44 12.02
N ASN A 110 -1.52 2.90 12.71
CA ASN A 110 -0.87 3.52 13.88
C ASN A 110 0.64 3.77 13.70
N ALA A 111 1.19 3.40 12.55
CA ALA A 111 2.60 3.65 12.26
C ALA A 111 2.80 5.12 11.90
N PRO A 112 3.86 5.78 12.39
CA PRO A 112 4.12 7.17 12.05
C PRO A 112 4.52 7.30 10.58
N PHE A 113 3.98 8.30 9.88
CA PHE A 113 4.38 8.63 8.49
C PHE A 113 5.87 9.00 8.40
N ILE A 114 6.39 9.69 9.43
CA ILE A 114 7.82 9.93 9.59
C ILE A 114 8.30 9.11 10.79
N PRO A 115 9.07 8.02 10.59
CA PRO A 115 9.63 7.25 11.69
C PRO A 115 10.52 8.10 12.61
N LYS A 116 10.68 7.70 13.87
CA LYS A 116 11.57 8.40 14.84
C LYS A 116 13.01 8.59 14.35
N ARG A 117 13.49 7.71 13.46
CA ARG A 117 14.82 7.78 12.82
C ARG A 117 14.85 8.67 11.58
N GLY A 118 13.75 9.38 11.28
CA GLY A 118 13.59 10.20 10.09
C GLY A 118 13.17 9.42 8.85
N ILE A 119 13.25 10.07 7.69
CA ILE A 119 12.92 9.48 6.38
C ILE A 119 13.80 8.26 6.09
N ILE A 120 13.20 7.22 5.50
CA ILE A 120 13.88 5.97 5.16
C ILE A 120 14.83 6.22 3.99
N LYS A 121 16.14 6.19 4.28
CA LYS A 121 17.21 6.49 3.31
C LYS A 121 17.76 5.25 2.61
N LYS A 122 17.26 4.06 2.92
CA LYS A 122 17.64 2.79 2.31
C LYS A 122 16.65 2.37 1.23
N GLY A 123 17.05 1.46 0.35
CA GLY A 123 16.26 0.87 -0.71
C GLY A 123 16.60 1.43 -2.09
N ILE A 124 15.84 1.01 -3.10
CA ILE A 124 16.13 1.29 -4.52
C ILE A 124 16.00 2.80 -4.81
N LYS A 125 14.90 3.42 -4.38
CA LYS A 125 14.74 4.88 -4.50
C LYS A 125 15.31 5.57 -3.27
N ILE A 126 16.23 6.51 -3.49
CA ILE A 126 16.72 7.44 -2.47
C ILE A 126 16.05 8.79 -2.70
N PHE A 127 15.44 9.35 -1.65
CA PHE A 127 14.81 10.68 -1.72
C PHE A 127 15.88 11.77 -1.84
N THR A 128 15.59 12.78 -2.64
CA THR A 128 16.41 13.99 -2.73
C THR A 128 16.30 14.81 -1.44
N GLU A 129 17.22 15.77 -1.22
CA GLU A 129 17.16 16.64 -0.06
C GLU A 129 15.87 17.49 -0.04
N GLU A 130 15.39 17.92 -1.20
CA GLU A 130 14.13 18.65 -1.34
C GLU A 130 12.93 17.78 -0.94
N GLU A 131 12.87 16.53 -1.44
CA GLU A 131 11.83 15.56 -1.07
C GLU A 131 11.85 15.26 0.43
N ILE A 132 13.03 15.08 1.03
CA ILE A 132 13.20 14.86 2.47
C ILE A 132 12.67 16.07 3.26
N ARG A 133 13.04 17.30 2.84
CA ARG A 133 12.56 18.53 3.47
C ARG A 133 11.05 18.63 3.39
N PHE A 134 10.47 18.43 2.20
CA PHE A 134 9.03 18.46 1.98
C PHE A 134 8.31 17.45 2.90
N LEU A 135 8.70 16.18 2.87
CA LEU A 135 8.07 15.13 3.69
C LEU A 135 8.19 15.43 5.18
N SER A 136 9.35 15.94 5.65
CA SER A 136 9.62 16.20 7.07
C SER A 136 8.83 17.37 7.64
N THR A 137 8.45 18.34 6.80
CA THR A 137 7.67 19.52 7.21
C THR A 137 6.16 19.36 7.00
N LEU A 138 5.74 18.29 6.30
CA LEU A 138 4.35 18.09 5.96
C LEU A 138 3.53 17.68 7.19
N PRO A 139 2.47 18.41 7.55
CA PRO A 139 1.55 18.02 8.61
C PRO A 139 1.00 16.63 8.33
N ASN A 140 1.03 15.73 9.33
CA ASN A 140 0.57 14.37 9.11
C ASN A 140 -0.07 13.76 10.35
N ALA A 141 -0.98 12.80 10.15
CA ALA A 141 -1.62 12.05 11.22
C ALA A 141 -1.86 10.59 10.82
N SER A 142 -1.59 9.68 11.75
CA SER A 142 -1.92 8.26 11.62
C SER A 142 -3.28 7.99 12.26
N ILE A 143 -4.17 7.33 11.54
CA ILE A 143 -5.57 7.15 11.95
C ILE A 143 -5.92 5.67 11.94
N ILE A 144 -6.10 5.09 13.13
CA ILE A 144 -6.52 3.69 13.26
C ILE A 144 -7.87 3.49 12.59
N LYS A 145 -7.95 2.56 11.64
CA LYS A 145 -9.11 2.31 10.77
C LYS A 145 -9.53 3.57 10.03
N GLY A 146 -8.56 4.25 9.45
CA GLY A 146 -8.80 5.49 8.70
C GLY A 146 -9.65 5.26 7.46
N ASP A 147 -9.52 4.10 6.82
CA ASP A 147 -10.32 3.65 5.69
C ASP A 147 -11.83 3.52 5.99
N GLU A 148 -12.20 3.37 7.27
CA GLU A 148 -13.59 3.36 7.74
C GLU A 148 -14.06 4.77 8.18
N LYS A 149 -13.21 5.80 8.14
CA LYS A 149 -13.47 7.12 8.71
C LYS A 149 -13.35 8.26 7.71
N TYR A 150 -12.41 8.18 6.76
CA TYR A 150 -12.07 9.27 5.84
C TYR A 150 -12.09 8.84 4.38
N LEU A 151 -12.70 9.66 3.53
CA LEU A 151 -12.89 9.38 2.10
C LEU A 151 -11.57 9.19 1.35
N SER A 152 -10.58 10.05 1.60
CA SER A 152 -9.27 9.98 0.93
C SER A 152 -8.49 8.72 1.28
N ILE A 153 -8.54 8.25 2.56
CA ILE A 153 -7.91 6.98 2.96
C ILE A 153 -8.67 5.79 2.35
N ALA A 154 -10.02 5.81 2.36
CA ALA A 154 -10.81 4.75 1.75
C ALA A 154 -10.56 4.63 0.24
N ALA A 155 -10.43 5.76 -0.46
CA ALA A 155 -10.06 5.80 -1.87
C ALA A 155 -8.65 5.23 -2.10
N ALA A 156 -7.68 5.63 -1.27
CA ALA A 156 -6.32 5.07 -1.32
C ALA A 156 -6.33 3.56 -1.09
N SER A 157 -7.13 3.05 -0.14
CA SER A 157 -7.29 1.62 0.12
C SER A 157 -7.78 0.85 -1.12
N VAL A 158 -8.78 1.40 -1.83
CA VAL A 158 -9.27 0.81 -3.08
C VAL A 158 -8.17 0.75 -4.13
N LEU A 159 -7.45 1.85 -4.36
CA LEU A 159 -6.37 1.88 -5.35
C LEU A 159 -5.22 0.94 -4.97
N ALA A 160 -4.74 0.96 -3.72
CA ALA A 160 -3.66 0.08 -3.28
C ALA A 160 -4.01 -1.41 -3.50
N LYS A 161 -5.25 -1.81 -3.17
CA LYS A 161 -5.73 -3.19 -3.33
C LYS A 161 -5.88 -3.58 -4.81
N THR A 162 -6.51 -2.74 -5.64
CA THR A 162 -6.77 -3.07 -7.05
C THR A 162 -5.48 -3.12 -7.87
N TYR A 163 -4.57 -2.16 -7.70
CA TYR A 163 -3.27 -2.18 -8.37
C TYR A 163 -2.40 -3.35 -7.92
N ARG A 164 -2.48 -3.72 -6.63
CA ARG A 164 -1.77 -4.91 -6.16
C ARG A 164 -2.38 -6.19 -6.73
N ASP A 165 -3.70 -6.30 -6.78
CA ASP A 165 -4.39 -7.46 -7.36
C ASP A 165 -4.03 -7.63 -8.85
N GLU A 166 -3.94 -6.54 -9.61
CA GLU A 166 -3.46 -6.52 -10.99
C GLU A 166 -2.00 -7.00 -11.09
N TYR A 167 -1.10 -6.52 -10.22
CA TYR A 167 0.27 -7.01 -10.14
C TYR A 167 0.32 -8.51 -9.88
N MET A 168 -0.46 -9.02 -8.90
CA MET A 168 -0.49 -10.44 -8.55
C MET A 168 -1.06 -11.31 -9.67
N ASN A 169 -2.01 -10.80 -10.45
CA ASN A 169 -2.52 -11.48 -11.62
C ASN A 169 -1.43 -11.59 -12.70
N ARG A 170 -0.66 -10.53 -12.94
CA ARG A 170 0.45 -10.53 -13.91
C ARG A 170 1.52 -11.56 -13.55
N ILE A 171 2.00 -11.59 -12.30
CA ILE A 171 3.03 -12.56 -11.89
C ILE A 171 2.49 -14.00 -11.78
N HIS A 172 1.18 -14.18 -11.65
CA HIS A 172 0.56 -15.51 -11.74
C HIS A 172 0.72 -16.11 -13.14
N GLU A 173 0.66 -15.32 -14.21
CA GLU A 173 0.88 -15.83 -15.57
C GLU A 173 2.32 -16.36 -15.76
N GLU A 174 3.30 -15.77 -15.08
CA GLU A 174 4.70 -16.24 -15.09
C GLU A 174 4.89 -17.52 -14.23
N PHE A 175 4.18 -17.63 -13.09
CA PHE A 175 4.30 -18.74 -12.13
C PHE A 175 2.92 -19.26 -11.67
N PRO A 176 2.15 -19.91 -12.56
CA PRO A 176 0.77 -20.30 -12.27
C PRO A 176 0.63 -21.33 -11.15
N MET A 177 1.70 -22.11 -10.86
CA MET A 177 1.72 -23.13 -9.83
C MET A 177 1.49 -22.60 -8.41
N TYR A 178 1.73 -21.30 -8.14
CA TYR A 178 1.49 -20.72 -6.81
C TYR A 178 0.08 -20.17 -6.62
N ASN A 179 -0.74 -20.18 -7.66
CA ASN A 179 -2.13 -19.67 -7.66
C ASN A 179 -2.29 -18.25 -7.08
N TRP A 180 -1.35 -17.37 -7.39
CA TRP A 180 -1.36 -15.97 -6.89
C TRP A 180 -2.55 -15.15 -7.37
N LYS A 181 -3.15 -15.52 -8.49
CA LYS A 181 -4.41 -14.93 -8.96
C LYS A 181 -5.53 -15.05 -7.91
N LYS A 182 -5.58 -16.17 -7.18
CA LYS A 182 -6.59 -16.44 -6.14
C LYS A 182 -6.11 -16.01 -4.76
N ASN A 183 -4.95 -16.51 -4.32
CA ASN A 183 -4.47 -16.28 -2.96
C ASN A 183 -3.77 -14.93 -2.76
N LYS A 184 -3.52 -14.16 -3.83
CA LYS A 184 -2.88 -12.83 -3.82
C LYS A 184 -1.56 -12.78 -3.03
N GLY A 185 -0.86 -13.92 -2.94
CA GLY A 185 0.40 -14.07 -2.22
C GLY A 185 0.27 -14.27 -0.70
N TYR A 186 -0.93 -14.36 -0.17
CA TYR A 186 -1.15 -14.62 1.27
C TYR A 186 -0.69 -16.03 1.68
N PRO A 187 -0.36 -16.24 3.00
CA PRO A 187 0.18 -17.49 3.53
C PRO A 187 -0.89 -18.59 3.68
N THR A 188 -1.65 -18.86 2.61
CA THR A 188 -2.62 -19.96 2.57
C THR A 188 -1.91 -21.29 2.57
N GLN A 189 -2.60 -22.36 2.98
CA GLN A 189 -2.06 -23.73 2.93
C GLN A 189 -1.62 -24.06 1.51
N GLU A 190 -2.47 -23.79 0.50
CA GLU A 190 -2.16 -24.00 -0.92
C GLU A 190 -0.86 -23.28 -1.35
N HIS A 191 -0.65 -22.03 -0.94
CA HIS A 191 0.55 -21.28 -1.28
C HIS A 191 1.79 -21.89 -0.63
N ARG A 192 1.71 -22.30 0.65
CA ARG A 192 2.82 -22.96 1.35
C ARG A 192 3.14 -24.33 0.78
N GLU A 193 2.14 -25.13 0.38
CA GLU A 193 2.34 -26.41 -0.31
C GLU A 193 3.03 -26.20 -1.67
N ALA A 194 2.64 -25.17 -2.41
CA ALA A 194 3.31 -24.81 -3.67
C ALA A 194 4.77 -24.41 -3.43
N ILE A 195 5.07 -23.61 -2.40
CA ILE A 195 6.45 -23.27 -2.02
C ILE A 195 7.25 -24.53 -1.67
N LYS A 196 6.67 -25.44 -0.89
CA LYS A 196 7.33 -26.71 -0.53
C LYS A 196 7.64 -27.58 -1.75
N LYS A 197 6.74 -27.59 -2.73
CA LYS A 197 6.85 -28.43 -3.93
C LYS A 197 7.75 -27.84 -5.01
N TYR A 198 7.64 -26.55 -5.26
CA TYR A 198 8.27 -25.88 -6.40
C TYR A 198 9.42 -24.93 -6.02
N GLY A 199 9.67 -24.76 -4.71
CA GLY A 199 10.67 -23.82 -4.20
C GLY A 199 10.19 -22.37 -4.14
N VAL A 200 11.12 -21.45 -4.07
CA VAL A 200 10.87 -20.00 -4.06
C VAL A 200 11.22 -19.36 -5.39
N THR A 201 10.66 -18.18 -5.66
CA THR A 201 10.96 -17.37 -6.85
C THR A 201 11.45 -15.99 -6.40
N LYS A 202 11.88 -15.15 -7.36
CA LYS A 202 12.22 -13.74 -7.15
C LYS A 202 11.09 -12.90 -6.52
N TYR A 203 9.85 -13.41 -6.54
CA TYR A 203 8.67 -12.73 -5.98
C TYR A 203 8.38 -13.10 -4.53
N HIS A 204 9.08 -14.10 -3.93
CA HIS A 204 8.91 -14.43 -2.52
C HIS A 204 9.77 -13.52 -1.64
N ARG A 205 9.23 -13.21 -0.45
CA ARG A 205 9.91 -12.39 0.57
C ARG A 205 10.72 -13.31 1.48
N MET A 206 12.02 -13.35 1.27
CA MET A 206 12.92 -14.29 1.94
C MET A 206 13.08 -14.02 3.45
N SER A 207 12.86 -12.77 3.87
CA SER A 207 12.83 -12.38 5.29
C SER A 207 11.57 -12.82 6.04
N PHE A 208 10.56 -13.36 5.31
CA PHE A 208 9.32 -13.85 5.93
C PHE A 208 9.41 -15.34 6.23
N ARG A 209 8.66 -15.81 7.25
CA ARG A 209 8.51 -17.25 7.52
C ARG A 209 7.66 -17.90 6.44
N LEU A 210 8.29 -18.41 5.40
CA LEU A 210 7.64 -19.02 4.23
C LEU A 210 7.00 -20.35 4.57
N LEU A 211 7.70 -21.21 5.32
CA LEU A 211 7.23 -22.54 5.76
C LEU A 211 7.15 -22.63 7.29
N PRO A 212 6.18 -23.37 7.85
CA PRO A 212 6.05 -23.53 9.30
C PRO A 212 7.28 -24.16 9.96
N GLU A 213 7.94 -25.08 9.26
CA GLU A 213 9.10 -25.83 9.71
C GLU A 213 10.42 -25.06 9.55
N GLN A 214 10.38 -23.87 8.97
CA GLN A 214 11.55 -23.01 8.81
C GLN A 214 11.98 -22.51 10.19
N LEU A 215 13.01 -23.14 10.77
CA LEU A 215 13.69 -22.62 11.96
C LEU A 215 14.22 -21.23 11.63
N SER A 216 14.03 -20.28 12.54
CA SER A 216 14.75 -19.01 12.47
C SER A 216 16.24 -19.34 12.50
N LEU A 217 16.93 -19.16 11.38
CA LEU A 217 18.36 -19.03 11.43
C LEU A 217 18.61 -17.72 12.15
N ASP A 218 18.98 -17.83 13.44
CA ASP A 218 19.51 -16.70 14.18
C ASP A 218 20.80 -16.27 13.45
N LEU A 219 20.71 -15.16 12.70
CA LEU A 219 21.83 -14.44 12.12
C LEU A 219 22.24 -13.29 13.06
#